data_4c95d376b841d866e86b219cc2ab0743
#
_entry.id   4c95d376b841d866e86b219cc2ab0743
#
_cell.length_a   1.000
_cell.length_b   1.000
_cell.length_c   1.000
_cell.angle_alpha   90.00
_cell.angle_beta   90.00
_cell.angle_gamma   90.00
#
_symmetry.space_group_name_H-M   'P 1'
#
loop_
_entity.id
_entity.type
_entity.pdbx_description
1 polymer ?
#
loop_
_entity_poly.entity_id
_entity_poly.type
_entity_poly.pdbx_seq_one_letter_code
_entity_poly.pdbx_strand_id
1 'polypeptide(L)'
;PDEAKALKAQLIRMADGRQVNLVLTTGGTGFSPRDITPEATCAVADRNAPGIAEAMRYHSLSITPRGMLSRGVSVLRGKTLIVNLPGSPKAVQENLEYILPSLEHGVRIAAGLDGECARK
;
A
#
# COMPACT_ATOMS: atom_id res chain seq x y z
N PRO A 1 -16.48 11.45 4.73
CA PRO A 1 -16.86 11.44 3.30
C PRO A 1 -15.93 12.27 2.46
N ASP A 2 -15.67 13.51 2.90
CA ASP A 2 -14.83 14.39 2.10
C ASP A 2 -13.38 13.95 2.06
N GLU A 3 -12.90 13.37 3.17
CA GLU A 3 -11.53 12.89 3.22
C GLU A 3 -11.32 11.70 2.29
N ALA A 4 -12.28 10.79 2.25
CA ALA A 4 -12.18 9.64 1.36
C ALA A 4 -12.19 10.09 -0.10
N LYS A 5 -13.06 11.05 -0.42
CA LYS A 5 -13.15 11.58 -1.78
C LYS A 5 -11.86 12.28 -2.18
N ALA A 6 -11.29 13.06 -1.28
CA ALA A 6 -10.04 13.78 -1.53
C ALA A 6 -8.88 12.80 -1.73
N LEU A 7 -8.81 11.77 -0.91
CA LEU A 7 -7.75 10.77 -1.04
C LEU A 7 -7.87 10.02 -2.36
N LYS A 8 -9.08 9.60 -2.74
CA LYS A 8 -9.29 8.92 -4.03
C LYS A 8 -8.81 9.80 -5.19
N ALA A 9 -9.15 11.08 -5.15
CA ALA A 9 -8.74 12.01 -6.21
C ALA A 9 -7.22 12.12 -6.29
N GLN A 10 -6.54 12.17 -5.15
CA GLN A 10 -5.09 12.23 -5.12
C GLN A 10 -4.46 10.96 -5.68
N LEU A 11 -4.98 9.79 -5.30
CA LEU A 11 -4.45 8.52 -5.78
C LEU A 11 -4.62 8.40 -7.30
N ILE A 12 -5.77 8.80 -7.82
CA ILE A 12 -6.03 8.78 -9.26
C ILE A 12 -5.09 9.73 -9.98
N ARG A 13 -4.87 10.92 -9.42
CA ARG A 13 -3.98 11.90 -10.04
C ARG A 13 -2.55 11.36 -10.13
N MET A 14 -2.07 10.71 -9.06
CA MET A 14 -0.72 10.18 -9.06
C MET A 14 -0.58 9.01 -10.02
N ALA A 15 -1.55 8.12 -10.04
CA ALA A 15 -1.48 6.92 -10.86
C ALA A 15 -1.73 7.22 -12.34
N ASP A 16 -2.79 7.97 -12.64
CA ASP A 16 -3.21 8.19 -14.02
C ASP A 16 -2.56 9.43 -14.60
N GLY A 17 -2.53 10.53 -13.83
CA GLY A 17 -2.01 11.80 -14.31
C GLY A 17 -0.48 11.84 -14.36
N ARG A 18 0.16 11.54 -13.23
CA ARG A 18 1.62 11.58 -13.15
C ARG A 18 2.26 10.25 -13.50
N GLN A 19 1.50 9.18 -13.49
CA GLN A 19 1.96 7.83 -13.82
C GLN A 19 3.15 7.42 -12.99
N VAL A 20 3.10 7.71 -11.69
CA VAL A 20 4.16 7.28 -10.77
C VAL A 20 4.11 5.76 -10.63
N ASN A 21 5.22 5.17 -10.26
CA ASN A 21 5.32 3.72 -10.10
C ASN A 21 4.90 3.25 -8.73
N LEU A 22 5.02 4.10 -7.71
CA LEU A 22 4.75 3.71 -6.34
C LEU A 22 4.12 4.87 -5.59
N VAL A 23 3.04 4.58 -4.87
CA VAL A 23 2.44 5.51 -3.93
C VAL A 23 2.40 4.85 -2.56
N LEU A 24 2.95 5.53 -1.56
CA LEU A 24 2.88 5.09 -0.18
C LEU A 24 1.97 6.06 0.57
N THR A 25 0.95 5.53 1.24
CA THR A 25 0.13 6.34 2.14
C THR A 25 0.53 6.02 3.57
N THR A 26 0.35 6.97 4.48
CA THR A 26 0.60 6.74 5.91
C THR A 26 -0.63 7.12 6.71
N GLY A 27 -1.01 6.27 7.67
CA GLY A 27 -2.13 6.55 8.55
C GLY A 27 -3.48 6.17 7.97
N GLY A 28 -4.50 6.29 8.79
CA GLY A 28 -5.88 6.04 8.38
C GLY A 28 -6.22 4.59 8.17
N THR A 29 -5.44 3.66 8.76
CA THR A 29 -5.61 2.22 8.52
C THR A 29 -6.10 1.44 9.72
N GLY A 30 -6.53 2.12 10.78
CA GLY A 30 -6.99 1.44 11.98
C GLY A 30 -8.49 1.23 12.01
N PHE A 31 -9.03 1.10 13.23
CA PHE A 31 -10.43 0.77 13.46
C PHE A 31 -11.28 1.99 13.79
N SER A 32 -10.69 3.20 13.83
CA SER A 32 -11.47 4.40 14.09
C SER A 32 -12.44 4.66 12.94
N PRO A 33 -13.63 5.19 13.21
CA PRO A 33 -14.54 5.56 12.12
C PRO A 33 -13.96 6.56 11.12
N ARG A 34 -12.91 7.29 11.52
CA ARG A 34 -12.23 8.22 10.63
C ARG A 34 -11.22 7.56 9.71
N ASP A 35 -10.87 6.30 10.01
CA ASP A 35 -9.87 5.59 9.22
C ASP A 35 -10.49 5.08 7.95
N ILE A 36 -10.23 5.76 6.83
CA ILE A 36 -10.88 5.47 5.54
C ILE A 36 -9.85 5.16 4.44
N THR A 37 -8.57 5.12 4.78
CA THR A 37 -7.55 4.92 3.75
C THR A 37 -7.69 3.60 2.99
N PRO A 38 -7.96 2.46 3.66
CA PRO A 38 -8.12 1.21 2.91
C PRO A 38 -9.30 1.25 1.96
N GLU A 39 -10.42 1.83 2.38
CA GLU A 39 -11.60 1.91 1.52
C GLU A 39 -11.35 2.78 0.29
N ALA A 40 -10.71 3.94 0.49
CA ALA A 40 -10.39 4.83 -0.62
C ALA A 40 -9.42 4.16 -1.60
N THR A 41 -8.44 3.43 -1.06
CA THR A 41 -7.43 2.74 -1.87
C THR A 41 -8.08 1.61 -2.68
N CYS A 42 -8.93 0.81 -2.05
CA CYS A 42 -9.62 -0.26 -2.75
C CYS A 42 -10.53 0.28 -3.85
N ALA A 43 -11.13 1.45 -3.62
CA ALA A 43 -12.06 2.04 -4.58
C ALA A 43 -11.37 2.41 -5.89
N VAL A 44 -10.06 2.72 -5.87
CA VAL A 44 -9.33 3.11 -7.08
C VAL A 44 -8.50 1.96 -7.65
N ALA A 45 -8.53 0.79 -7.04
CA ALA A 45 -7.71 -0.34 -7.46
C ALA A 45 -8.27 -1.01 -8.71
N ASP A 46 -7.38 -1.37 -9.62
CA ASP A 46 -7.72 -2.27 -10.73
C ASP A 46 -7.61 -3.71 -10.30
N ARG A 47 -6.58 -4.01 -9.51
CA ARG A 47 -6.30 -5.36 -9.03
C ARG A 47 -5.78 -5.30 -7.61
N ASN A 48 -6.06 -6.33 -6.83
CA ASN A 48 -5.50 -6.46 -5.50
C ASN A 48 -4.09 -7.05 -5.58
N ALA A 49 -3.24 -6.62 -4.66
CA ALA A 49 -1.89 -7.18 -4.51
C ALA A 49 -1.67 -7.46 -3.02
N PRO A 50 -2.41 -8.42 -2.46
CA PRO A 50 -2.55 -8.54 -0.99
C PRO A 50 -1.28 -8.98 -0.27
N GLY A 51 -0.32 -9.57 -0.97
CA GLY A 51 0.85 -10.15 -0.32
C GLY A 51 1.68 -9.14 0.45
N ILE A 52 1.80 -7.90 -0.04
CA ILE A 52 2.61 -6.89 0.63
C ILE A 52 1.96 -6.50 1.95
N ALA A 53 0.65 -6.24 1.93
CA ALA A 53 -0.07 -5.87 3.16
C ALA A 53 -0.08 -7.03 4.15
N GLU A 54 -0.23 -8.26 3.67
CA GLU A 54 -0.17 -9.45 4.52
C GLU A 54 1.20 -9.60 5.16
N ALA A 55 2.27 -9.38 4.40
CA ALA A 55 3.62 -9.48 4.92
C ALA A 55 3.88 -8.44 6.01
N MET A 56 3.38 -7.22 5.82
CA MET A 56 3.51 -6.18 6.83
C MET A 56 2.80 -6.56 8.12
N ARG A 57 1.57 -7.09 8.02
CA ARG A 57 0.84 -7.52 9.21
C ARG A 57 1.55 -8.68 9.91
N TYR A 58 2.05 -9.63 9.13
CA TYR A 58 2.79 -10.76 9.69
C TYR A 58 4.02 -10.27 10.47
N HIS A 59 4.78 -9.36 9.86
CA HIS A 59 5.95 -8.79 10.53
C HIS A 59 5.56 -8.01 11.78
N SER A 60 4.51 -7.21 11.69
CA SER A 60 4.05 -6.42 12.84
C SER A 60 3.63 -7.30 14.01
N LEU A 61 3.03 -8.46 13.72
CA LEU A 61 2.63 -9.39 14.78
C LEU A 61 3.81 -9.95 15.54
N SER A 62 4.99 -10.02 14.93
CA SER A 62 6.20 -10.46 15.64
C SER A 62 6.69 -9.40 16.63
N ILE A 63 6.22 -8.17 16.49
CA ILE A 63 6.61 -7.05 17.35
C ILE A 63 5.52 -6.77 18.39
N THR A 64 4.26 -6.76 17.97
CA THR A 64 3.13 -6.47 18.86
C THR A 64 1.85 -7.14 18.35
N PRO A 65 1.02 -7.69 19.27
CA PRO A 65 -0.27 -8.24 18.87
C PRO A 65 -1.18 -7.21 18.20
N ARG A 66 -0.98 -5.92 18.44
CA ARG A 66 -1.79 -4.86 17.84
C ARG A 66 -1.64 -4.79 16.34
N GLY A 67 -0.65 -5.46 15.77
CA GLY A 67 -0.52 -5.55 14.32
C GLY A 67 -1.76 -6.11 13.64
N MET A 68 -2.54 -6.93 14.36
CA MET A 68 -3.77 -7.47 13.78
C MET A 68 -4.87 -6.43 13.56
N LEU A 69 -4.71 -5.25 14.13
CA LEU A 69 -5.71 -4.19 14.00
C LEU A 69 -5.46 -3.28 12.80
N SER A 70 -4.43 -3.55 12.02
CA SER A 70 -4.20 -2.81 10.77
C SER A 70 -5.12 -3.35 9.69
N ARG A 71 -5.82 -2.43 9.00
CA ARG A 71 -6.66 -2.77 7.86
C ARG A 71 -6.02 -2.33 6.54
N GLY A 72 -4.74 -1.95 6.57
CA GLY A 72 -4.03 -1.49 5.39
C GLY A 72 -4.05 -2.49 4.25
N VAL A 73 -4.08 -1.98 3.03
CA VAL A 73 -4.10 -2.81 1.82
C VAL A 73 -2.96 -2.43 0.89
N SER A 74 -2.72 -3.30 -0.07
CA SER A 74 -1.79 -3.03 -1.17
C SER A 74 -2.49 -3.43 -2.46
N VAL A 75 -2.44 -2.53 -3.46
CA VAL A 75 -3.21 -2.70 -4.69
C VAL A 75 -2.42 -2.19 -5.88
N LEU A 76 -2.90 -2.52 -7.06
CA LEU A 76 -2.37 -2.00 -8.32
C LEU A 76 -3.45 -1.18 -9.02
N ARG A 77 -3.05 -0.01 -9.54
CA ARG A 77 -3.87 0.76 -10.47
C ARG A 77 -3.01 1.06 -11.69
N GLY A 78 -3.36 0.48 -12.83
CA GLY A 78 -2.48 0.54 -13.99
C GLY A 78 -1.12 -0.03 -13.62
N LYS A 79 -0.07 0.72 -13.84
CA LYS A 79 1.30 0.33 -13.49
C LYS A 79 1.75 0.83 -12.12
N THR A 80 0.84 1.47 -11.39
CA THR A 80 1.16 2.06 -10.08
C THR A 80 0.84 1.07 -8.97
N LEU A 81 1.81 0.81 -8.11
CA LEU A 81 1.61 0.06 -6.88
C LEU A 81 1.28 1.04 -5.76
N ILE A 82 0.20 0.80 -5.04
CA ILE A 82 -0.24 1.64 -3.94
C ILE A 82 -0.22 0.81 -2.67
N VAL A 83 0.49 1.27 -1.65
CA VAL A 83 0.66 0.53 -0.39
C VAL A 83 0.30 1.44 0.78
N ASN A 84 -0.60 0.97 1.64
CA ASN A 84 -0.96 1.69 2.86
C ASN A 84 0.03 1.32 3.97
N LEU A 85 0.68 2.33 4.53
CA LEU A 85 1.56 2.17 5.69
C LEU A 85 0.86 2.65 6.95
N PRO A 86 1.28 2.17 8.14
CA PRO A 86 0.69 2.63 9.39
C PRO A 86 0.95 4.11 9.65
N GLY A 87 0.28 4.66 10.67
CA GLY A 87 0.41 6.09 11.00
C GLY A 87 1.59 6.44 11.87
N SER A 88 2.06 5.51 12.74
CA SER A 88 3.14 5.86 13.64
C SER A 88 4.49 5.79 12.93
N PRO A 89 5.38 6.77 13.16
CA PRO A 89 6.69 6.77 12.48
C PRO A 89 7.49 5.50 12.72
N LYS A 90 7.43 4.95 13.94
CA LYS A 90 8.15 3.72 14.25
C LYS A 90 7.62 2.56 13.46
N ALA A 91 6.29 2.42 13.37
CA ALA A 91 5.69 1.33 12.63
C ALA A 91 5.95 1.47 11.11
N VAL A 92 5.95 2.70 10.60
CA VAL A 92 6.32 2.94 9.21
C VAL A 92 7.72 2.43 8.93
N GLN A 93 8.68 2.80 9.78
CA GLN A 93 10.06 2.38 9.60
C GLN A 93 10.19 0.86 9.64
N GLU A 94 9.59 0.23 10.65
CA GLU A 94 9.67 -1.22 10.81
C GLU A 94 9.09 -1.96 9.62
N ASN A 95 7.93 -1.53 9.15
CA ASN A 95 7.27 -2.18 8.04
C ASN A 95 7.99 -1.94 6.72
N LEU A 96 8.42 -0.69 6.50
CA LEU A 96 9.06 -0.35 5.25
C LEU A 96 10.40 -1.09 5.09
N GLU A 97 11.18 -1.18 6.17
CA GLU A 97 12.44 -1.93 6.13
C GLU A 97 12.20 -3.38 5.79
N TYR A 98 11.12 -3.95 6.30
CA TYR A 98 10.82 -5.37 6.07
C TYR A 98 10.43 -5.64 4.62
N ILE A 99 9.60 -4.75 4.01
CA ILE A 99 9.06 -5.01 2.67
C ILE A 99 9.94 -4.44 1.56
N LEU A 100 10.89 -3.56 1.87
CA LEU A 100 11.58 -2.75 0.87
C LEU A 100 12.21 -3.56 -0.27
N PRO A 101 12.95 -4.65 -0.02
CA PRO A 101 13.54 -5.39 -1.14
C PRO A 101 12.50 -5.97 -2.09
N SER A 102 11.41 -6.54 -1.55
CA SER A 102 10.35 -7.09 -2.38
C SER A 102 9.54 -6.00 -3.04
N LEU A 103 9.37 -4.87 -2.36
CA LEU A 103 8.65 -3.72 -2.89
C LEU A 103 9.32 -3.20 -4.16
N GLU A 104 10.63 -3.05 -4.13
CA GLU A 104 11.38 -2.59 -5.29
C GLU A 104 11.18 -3.53 -6.47
N HIS A 105 11.29 -4.82 -6.24
CA HIS A 105 11.10 -5.81 -7.29
C HIS A 105 9.68 -5.76 -7.85
N GLY A 106 8.69 -5.67 -6.98
CA GLY A 106 7.29 -5.60 -7.40
C GLY A 106 6.99 -4.36 -8.23
N VAL A 107 7.56 -3.24 -7.85
CA VAL A 107 7.40 -1.99 -8.62
C VAL A 107 7.95 -2.15 -10.04
N ARG A 108 9.12 -2.78 -10.18
CA ARG A 108 9.71 -2.99 -11.48
C ARG A 108 8.84 -3.90 -12.36
N ILE A 109 8.32 -4.96 -11.78
CA ILE A 109 7.44 -5.88 -12.52
C ILE A 109 6.17 -5.14 -12.96
N ALA A 110 5.54 -4.40 -12.06
CA ALA A 110 4.30 -3.69 -12.36
C ALA A 110 4.50 -2.64 -13.46
N ALA A 111 5.67 -2.04 -13.50
CA ALA A 111 6.01 -1.03 -14.52
C ALA A 111 6.42 -1.67 -15.85
N GLY A 112 6.52 -2.99 -15.91
CA GLY A 112 6.92 -3.68 -17.13
C GLY A 112 8.40 -3.66 -17.40
N LEU A 113 9.21 -3.32 -16.38
CA LEU A 113 10.65 -3.17 -16.56
C LEU A 113 11.44 -4.46 -16.32
N ASP A 114 10.83 -5.43 -15.66
CA ASP A 114 11.54 -6.61 -15.17
C ASP A 114 10.78 -7.91 -15.48
N GLY A 115 10.18 -7.97 -16.68
CA GLY A 115 9.39 -9.13 -17.08
C GLY A 115 10.14 -10.45 -17.03
N GLU A 116 11.43 -10.44 -17.31
CA GLU A 116 12.24 -11.65 -17.27
C GLU A 116 12.35 -12.24 -15.88
N CYS A 117 12.42 -11.39 -14.87
CA CYS A 117 12.55 -11.84 -13.49
C CYS A 117 11.31 -12.57 -13.01
N ALA A 118 10.15 -12.26 -13.56
CA ALA A 118 8.90 -12.87 -13.15
C ALA A 118 8.85 -14.36 -13.45
N ARG A 119 9.70 -14.85 -14.34
CA ARG A 119 9.71 -16.24 -14.75
C ARG A 119 10.65 -17.11 -13.95
N LYS A 120 11.37 -16.52 -13.03
CA LYS A 120 12.32 -17.27 -12.19
C LYS A 120 11.75 -17.60 -10.81
#